data_d5578e50d3ee4808cbef8166f30f9d3f
#
_entry.id   d5578e50d3ee4808cbef8166f30f9d3f
#
_cell.length_a   1.000
_cell.length_b   1.000
_cell.length_c   1.000
_cell.angle_alpha   90.00
_cell.angle_beta   90.00
_cell.angle_gamma   90.00
#
_symmetry.space_group_name_H-M   'P 1'
#
loop_
_entity.id
_entity.type
_entity.pdbx_description
1 polymer ?
#
loop_
_entity_poly.entity_id
_entity_poly.type
_entity_poly.pdbx_seq_one_letter_code
_entity_poly.pdbx_strand_id
1 'polypeptide(L)'
;RTLLYKGMLTTGQLAPFFPDLTNTMMHSALALVHSRFSTNTFPSWPLAHPYRLIAHNGEINTVRGNRNWMTAREAMLTSDILPGDMTRLFPICSPDASDSASFDEALELLHLGGRSLPHAVLMMIPEAWENNADMSAARRAFYEFHATIMEPWDGPANVCFTDGSVIG
;
A
#
# COMPACT_ATOMS: atom_id res chain seq x y z
N ARG A 1 -1.67 13.92 10.60
CA ARG A 1 -1.33 12.84 11.53
C ARG A 1 -2.37 11.73 11.37
N THR A 2 -1.93 10.47 11.26
CA THR A 2 -2.78 9.29 11.20
C THR A 2 -2.67 8.48 12.49
N LEU A 3 -3.75 7.79 12.86
CA LEU A 3 -3.80 6.81 13.95
C LEU A 3 -4.32 5.50 13.36
N LEU A 4 -3.71 4.39 13.73
CA LEU A 4 -4.13 3.06 13.31
C LEU A 4 -4.62 2.25 14.51
N TYR A 5 -5.86 1.81 14.44
CA TYR A 5 -6.45 0.87 15.39
C TYR A 5 -6.65 -0.46 14.67
N LYS A 6 -5.94 -1.49 15.08
CA LYS A 6 -6.02 -2.79 14.42
C LYS A 6 -5.92 -3.93 15.42
N GLY A 7 -6.51 -5.06 15.08
CA GLY A 7 -6.48 -6.24 15.89
C GLY A 7 -7.30 -7.37 15.29
N MET A 8 -7.15 -8.55 15.89
CA MET A 8 -7.95 -9.74 15.58
C MET A 8 -9.26 -9.66 16.36
N LEU A 9 -10.17 -8.80 15.93
CA LEU A 9 -11.41 -8.45 16.60
C LEU A 9 -12.62 -8.68 15.69
N THR A 10 -13.74 -9.01 16.27
CA THR A 10 -15.04 -8.85 15.57
C THR A 10 -15.43 -7.38 15.54
N THR A 11 -16.31 -7.00 14.63
CA THR A 11 -16.77 -5.61 14.50
C THR A 11 -17.32 -5.04 15.81
N GLY A 12 -18.07 -5.86 16.57
CA GLY A 12 -18.63 -5.43 17.85
C GLY A 12 -17.63 -5.28 19.00
N GLN A 13 -16.41 -5.80 18.83
CA GLN A 13 -15.35 -5.71 19.84
C GLN A 13 -14.46 -4.47 19.65
N LEU A 14 -14.50 -3.82 18.48
CA LEU A 14 -13.57 -2.73 18.14
C LEU A 14 -13.69 -1.55 19.11
N ALA A 15 -14.87 -0.99 19.26
CA ALA A 15 -15.09 0.17 20.14
C ALA A 15 -14.87 -0.14 21.63
N PRO A 16 -15.33 -1.29 22.18
CA PRO A 16 -14.97 -1.67 23.56
C PRO A 16 -13.48 -1.87 23.79
N PHE A 17 -12.76 -2.37 22.77
CA PHE A 17 -11.30 -2.61 22.88
C PHE A 17 -10.49 -1.31 22.75
N PHE A 18 -10.94 -0.39 21.95
CA PHE A 18 -10.33 0.93 21.75
C PHE A 18 -11.26 2.03 22.23
N PRO A 19 -11.25 2.39 23.53
CA PRO A 19 -12.17 3.38 24.11
C PRO A 19 -12.12 4.77 23.45
N ASP A 20 -10.99 5.11 22.85
CA ASP A 20 -10.82 6.37 22.10
C ASP A 20 -11.88 6.53 21.01
N LEU A 21 -12.31 5.44 20.38
CA LEU A 21 -13.31 5.46 19.31
C LEU A 21 -14.71 5.92 19.78
N THR A 22 -14.95 5.92 21.08
CA THR A 22 -16.19 6.41 21.71
C THR A 22 -16.01 7.72 22.45
N ASN A 23 -14.79 8.26 22.48
CA ASN A 23 -14.49 9.51 23.16
C ASN A 23 -15.03 10.70 22.34
N THR A 24 -15.91 11.47 22.93
CA THR A 24 -16.54 12.65 22.28
C THR A 24 -15.56 13.76 21.93
N MET A 25 -14.36 13.75 22.51
CA MET A 25 -13.28 14.68 22.16
C MET A 25 -12.46 14.24 20.93
N MET A 26 -12.62 13.00 20.49
CA MET A 26 -11.94 12.49 19.30
C MET A 26 -12.70 12.93 18.06
N HIS A 27 -12.05 13.72 17.22
CA HIS A 27 -12.58 14.14 15.92
C HIS A 27 -11.64 13.68 14.81
N SER A 28 -12.19 13.15 13.74
CA SER A 28 -11.46 12.77 12.53
C SER A 28 -12.21 13.21 11.29
N ALA A 29 -11.49 13.75 10.31
CA ALA A 29 -12.06 14.10 9.01
C ALA A 29 -12.25 12.87 8.12
N LEU A 30 -11.56 11.75 8.43
CA LEU A 30 -11.53 10.53 7.62
C LEU A 30 -11.41 9.30 8.51
N ALA A 31 -12.02 8.22 8.08
CA ALA A 31 -11.77 6.88 8.59
C ALA A 31 -11.65 5.88 7.44
N LEU A 32 -10.52 5.16 7.37
CA LEU A 32 -10.36 3.94 6.57
C LEU A 32 -10.70 2.75 7.45
N VAL A 33 -11.68 1.95 7.03
CA VAL A 33 -12.20 0.82 7.83
C VAL A 33 -12.17 -0.46 6.99
N HIS A 34 -11.65 -1.54 7.57
CA HIS A 34 -11.66 -2.85 6.96
C HIS A 34 -11.91 -3.93 8.01
N SER A 35 -12.80 -4.89 7.73
CA SER A 35 -13.25 -5.89 8.71
C SER A 35 -12.70 -7.30 8.47
N ARG A 36 -11.83 -7.51 7.46
CA ARG A 36 -11.35 -8.85 7.09
C ARG A 36 -9.84 -8.89 6.97
N PHE A 37 -9.29 -10.08 7.24
CA PHE A 37 -7.92 -10.44 6.90
C PHE A 37 -7.84 -10.97 5.46
N SER A 38 -6.63 -11.03 4.90
CA SER A 38 -6.37 -11.78 3.68
C SER A 38 -6.71 -13.26 3.88
N THR A 39 -7.30 -13.89 2.85
CA THR A 39 -7.64 -15.32 2.87
C THR A 39 -6.44 -16.22 2.60
N ASN A 40 -5.36 -15.67 2.07
CA ASN A 40 -4.18 -16.41 1.61
C ASN A 40 -3.04 -16.48 2.64
N THR A 41 -3.23 -15.91 3.82
CA THR A 41 -2.25 -15.92 4.91
C THR A 41 -2.89 -16.33 6.23
N PHE A 42 -2.08 -16.89 7.13
CA PHE A 42 -2.56 -17.12 8.50
C PHE A 42 -2.79 -15.77 9.20
N PRO A 43 -3.97 -15.53 9.79
CA PRO A 43 -4.28 -14.27 10.45
C PRO A 43 -3.29 -13.95 11.57
N SER A 44 -2.78 -12.74 11.56
CA SER A 44 -1.89 -12.23 12.60
C SER A 44 -2.08 -10.72 12.76
N TRP A 45 -1.65 -10.16 13.88
CA TRP A 45 -1.76 -8.73 14.15
C TRP A 45 -1.16 -7.86 13.05
N PRO A 46 0.06 -8.12 12.56
CA PRO A 46 0.66 -7.30 11.50
C PRO A 46 -0.16 -7.30 10.21
N LEU A 47 -0.88 -8.38 9.94
CA LEU A 47 -1.67 -8.56 8.71
C LEU A 47 -3.12 -8.08 8.83
N ALA A 48 -3.54 -7.51 9.96
CA ALA A 48 -4.84 -6.87 10.08
C ALA A 48 -4.86 -5.55 9.28
N HIS A 49 -5.97 -5.31 8.57
CA HIS A 49 -6.22 -4.00 7.97
C HIS A 49 -6.71 -2.97 9.01
N PRO A 50 -6.59 -1.67 8.72
CA PRO A 50 -5.84 -1.07 7.62
C PRO A 50 -4.34 -1.21 7.84
N TYR A 51 -3.56 -1.08 6.75
CA TYR A 51 -2.11 -0.97 6.82
C TYR A 51 -1.71 0.49 7.06
N ARG A 52 -0.43 0.86 6.84
CA ARG A 52 0.06 2.22 7.11
C ARG A 52 -0.57 3.25 6.20
N LEU A 53 -0.77 2.91 4.92
CA LEU A 53 -1.27 3.80 3.89
C LEU A 53 -2.56 3.29 3.25
N ILE A 54 -2.81 1.98 3.25
CA ILE A 54 -3.90 1.37 2.49
C ILE A 54 -4.88 0.54 3.32
N ALA A 55 -6.08 0.41 2.75
CA ALA A 55 -7.00 -0.69 3.00
C ALA A 55 -7.33 -1.32 1.63
N HIS A 56 -7.11 -2.63 1.50
CA HIS A 56 -7.27 -3.37 0.25
C HIS A 56 -8.27 -4.50 0.40
N ASN A 57 -9.13 -4.63 -0.59
CA ASN A 57 -10.02 -5.77 -0.74
C ASN A 57 -9.85 -6.38 -2.13
N GLY A 58 -9.68 -7.67 -2.20
CA GLY A 58 -9.40 -8.41 -3.44
C GLY A 58 -8.10 -9.20 -3.36
N GLU A 59 -7.47 -9.41 -4.50
CA GLU A 59 -6.25 -10.20 -4.63
C GLU A 59 -5.28 -9.52 -5.61
N ILE A 60 -4.01 -9.47 -5.24
CA ILE A 60 -2.92 -9.07 -6.14
C ILE A 60 -2.28 -10.34 -6.66
N ASN A 61 -2.70 -10.79 -7.84
CA ASN A 61 -2.31 -12.08 -8.42
C ASN A 61 -0.82 -12.13 -8.80
N THR A 62 -0.22 -10.98 -9.09
CA THR A 62 1.18 -10.87 -9.51
C THR A 62 2.16 -10.76 -8.33
N VAL A 63 1.69 -10.80 -7.09
CA VAL A 63 2.48 -10.50 -5.87
C VAL A 63 3.81 -11.26 -5.78
N ARG A 64 3.86 -12.51 -6.20
CA ARG A 64 5.10 -13.30 -6.18
C ARG A 64 6.18 -12.70 -7.09
N GLY A 65 5.80 -12.31 -8.29
CA GLY A 65 6.68 -11.62 -9.23
C GLY A 65 7.10 -10.25 -8.71
N ASN A 66 6.15 -9.49 -8.17
CA ASN A 66 6.41 -8.18 -7.61
C ASN A 66 7.42 -8.23 -6.45
N ARG A 67 7.28 -9.18 -5.52
CA ARG A 67 8.25 -9.40 -4.44
C ARG A 67 9.65 -9.74 -4.97
N ASN A 68 9.73 -10.64 -5.93
CA ASN A 68 11.02 -11.01 -6.55
C ASN A 68 11.70 -9.79 -7.19
N TRP A 69 10.95 -8.93 -7.85
CA TRP A 69 11.48 -7.71 -8.42
C TRP A 69 11.87 -6.69 -7.35
N MET A 70 11.11 -6.56 -6.27
CA MET A 70 11.51 -5.70 -5.14
C MET A 70 12.83 -6.19 -4.53
N THR A 71 12.99 -7.49 -4.30
CA THR A 71 14.24 -8.08 -3.81
C THR A 71 15.41 -7.84 -4.79
N ALA A 72 15.19 -8.00 -6.09
CA ALA A 72 16.22 -7.73 -7.09
C ALA A 72 16.70 -6.26 -7.08
N ARG A 73 15.80 -5.32 -6.79
CA ARG A 73 16.11 -3.88 -6.69
C ARG A 73 16.92 -3.52 -5.46
N GLU A 74 16.80 -4.28 -4.37
CA GLU A 74 17.49 -4.00 -3.10
C GLU A 74 18.99 -3.76 -3.30
N ALA A 75 19.63 -4.54 -4.17
CA ALA A 75 21.07 -4.42 -4.44
C ALA A 75 21.49 -3.08 -5.06
N MET A 76 20.56 -2.36 -5.69
CA MET A 76 20.82 -1.10 -6.40
C MET A 76 20.09 0.09 -5.76
N LEU A 77 19.36 -0.14 -4.68
CA LEU A 77 18.51 0.88 -4.08
C LEU A 77 19.36 1.92 -3.33
N THR A 78 19.25 3.16 -3.77
CA THR A 78 19.85 4.33 -3.13
C THR A 78 18.83 5.43 -2.96
N SER A 79 19.04 6.31 -1.98
CA SER A 79 18.16 7.45 -1.75
C SER A 79 18.92 8.60 -1.11
N ASP A 80 18.74 9.80 -1.66
CA ASP A 80 19.22 11.05 -1.04
C ASP A 80 18.22 11.63 -0.02
N ILE A 81 16.99 11.08 0.01
CA ILE A 81 15.89 11.54 0.86
C ILE A 81 15.82 10.71 2.15
N LEU A 82 15.91 9.38 2.02
CA LEU A 82 15.85 8.47 3.17
C LEU A 82 17.23 8.46 3.87
N PRO A 83 17.31 8.83 5.15
CA PRO A 83 18.60 8.95 5.83
C PRO A 83 19.21 7.59 6.16
N GLY A 84 20.54 7.50 6.09
CA GLY A 84 21.32 6.33 6.51
C GLY A 84 21.39 5.20 5.49
N ASP A 85 21.88 4.05 5.92
CA ASP A 85 22.07 2.89 5.06
C ASP A 85 20.72 2.26 4.67
N MET A 86 20.51 2.04 3.38
CA MET A 86 19.27 1.45 2.85
C MET A 86 19.12 -0.02 3.23
N THR A 87 20.19 -0.72 3.54
CA THR A 87 20.16 -2.14 3.95
C THR A 87 19.30 -2.40 5.19
N ARG A 88 19.12 -1.39 6.05
CA ARG A 88 18.22 -1.47 7.23
C ARG A 88 16.74 -1.64 6.87
N LEU A 89 16.36 -1.36 5.62
CA LEU A 89 14.99 -1.49 5.12
C LEU A 89 14.74 -2.86 4.47
N PHE A 90 15.77 -3.70 4.35
CA PHE A 90 15.68 -4.99 3.66
C PHE A 90 15.32 -6.13 4.63
N PRO A 91 14.50 -7.09 4.18
CA PRO A 91 13.79 -7.08 2.90
C PRO A 91 12.66 -6.04 2.89
N ILE A 92 12.46 -5.37 1.73
CA ILE A 92 11.39 -4.38 1.57
C ILE A 92 10.01 -5.02 1.76
N CYS A 93 9.81 -6.17 1.11
CA CYS A 93 8.60 -6.96 1.31
C CYS A 93 8.87 -8.06 2.33
N SER A 94 8.18 -8.04 3.46
CA SER A 94 8.31 -9.03 4.51
C SER A 94 7.99 -10.44 4.01
N PRO A 95 8.77 -11.48 4.35
CA PRO A 95 8.60 -12.83 3.80
C PRO A 95 7.21 -13.44 4.01
N ASP A 96 6.61 -13.19 5.17
CA ASP A 96 5.29 -13.71 5.56
C ASP A 96 4.14 -12.71 5.35
N ALA A 97 4.41 -11.63 4.63
CA ALA A 97 3.40 -10.62 4.33
C ALA A 97 2.27 -11.19 3.45
N SER A 98 1.06 -10.65 3.60
CA SER A 98 0.01 -10.83 2.59
C SER A 98 0.36 -10.04 1.32
N ASP A 99 -0.41 -10.25 0.25
CA ASP A 99 -0.33 -9.41 -0.94
C ASP A 99 -0.54 -7.93 -0.62
N SER A 100 -1.58 -7.65 0.17
CA SER A 100 -1.90 -6.29 0.65
C SER A 100 -0.76 -5.68 1.47
N ALA A 101 -0.16 -6.45 2.39
CA ALA A 101 0.95 -5.97 3.21
C ALA A 101 2.18 -5.67 2.35
N SER A 102 2.52 -6.55 1.40
CA SER A 102 3.63 -6.31 0.48
C SER A 102 3.41 -5.09 -0.40
N PHE A 103 2.16 -4.86 -0.84
CA PHE A 103 1.81 -3.66 -1.58
C PHE A 103 2.02 -2.40 -0.73
N ASP A 104 1.52 -2.40 0.52
CA ASP A 104 1.67 -1.28 1.44
C ASP A 104 3.14 -0.97 1.74
N GLU A 105 3.97 -2.00 1.96
CA GLU A 105 5.41 -1.88 2.20
C GLU A 105 6.15 -1.24 1.01
N ALA A 106 5.86 -1.69 -0.21
CA ALA A 106 6.42 -1.12 -1.43
C ALA A 106 5.93 0.31 -1.68
N LEU A 107 4.63 0.57 -1.44
CA LEU A 107 4.03 1.89 -1.55
C LEU A 107 4.64 2.88 -0.54
N GLU A 108 4.84 2.45 0.70
CA GLU A 108 5.47 3.26 1.74
C GLU A 108 6.90 3.66 1.33
N LEU A 109 7.68 2.72 0.80
CA LEU A 109 9.02 3.01 0.29
C LEU A 109 9.01 4.08 -0.80
N LEU A 110 8.12 3.97 -1.78
CA LEU A 110 7.98 4.94 -2.86
C LEU A 110 7.57 6.32 -2.34
N HIS A 111 6.61 6.35 -1.40
CA HIS A 111 6.10 7.58 -0.81
C HIS A 111 7.15 8.28 0.03
N LEU A 112 7.80 7.58 0.95
CA LEU A 112 8.88 8.11 1.77
C LEU A 112 10.13 8.46 0.97
N GLY A 113 10.34 7.79 -0.17
CA GLY A 113 11.36 8.10 -1.17
C GLY A 113 11.06 9.35 -2.01
N GLY A 114 9.98 10.10 -1.68
CA GLY A 114 9.69 11.43 -2.24
C GLY A 114 8.60 11.50 -3.30
N ARG A 115 7.91 10.39 -3.59
CA ARG A 115 6.75 10.44 -4.50
C ARG A 115 5.49 10.81 -3.74
N SER A 116 4.61 11.61 -4.35
CA SER A 116 3.28 11.80 -3.78
C SER A 116 2.53 10.46 -3.77
N LEU A 117 1.66 10.26 -2.79
CA LEU A 117 0.96 8.99 -2.63
C LEU A 117 0.13 8.60 -3.87
N PRO A 118 -0.65 9.51 -4.50
CA PRO A 118 -1.35 9.20 -5.75
C PRO A 118 -0.40 8.80 -6.89
N HIS A 119 0.76 9.48 -7.01
CA HIS A 119 1.77 9.13 -8.01
C HIS A 119 2.29 7.69 -7.81
N ALA A 120 2.65 7.35 -6.58
CA ALA A 120 3.16 6.01 -6.25
C ALA A 120 2.11 4.92 -6.52
N VAL A 121 0.84 5.17 -6.16
CA VAL A 121 -0.26 4.24 -6.46
C VAL A 121 -0.42 4.04 -7.97
N LEU A 122 -0.42 5.11 -8.77
CA LEU A 122 -0.54 5.00 -10.23
C LEU A 122 0.66 4.31 -10.89
N MET A 123 1.85 4.36 -10.27
CA MET A 123 2.99 3.57 -10.73
C MET A 123 2.79 2.07 -10.48
N MET A 124 2.22 1.71 -9.33
CA MET A 124 2.05 0.32 -8.92
C MET A 124 0.81 -0.33 -9.55
N ILE A 125 -0.26 0.46 -9.73
CA ILE A 125 -1.53 0.01 -10.34
C ILE A 125 -1.80 0.89 -11.57
N PRO A 126 -1.10 0.68 -12.68
CA PRO A 126 -1.33 1.44 -13.90
C PRO A 126 -2.69 1.10 -14.51
N GLU A 127 -3.33 2.08 -15.13
CA GLU A 127 -4.43 1.81 -16.04
C GLU A 127 -3.96 1.00 -17.26
N ALA A 128 -4.89 0.32 -17.93
CA ALA A 128 -4.62 -0.31 -19.22
C ALA A 128 -4.36 0.77 -20.28
N TRP A 129 -3.11 1.09 -20.53
CA TRP A 129 -2.68 2.22 -21.34
C TRP A 129 -2.21 1.86 -22.74
N GLU A 130 -1.69 0.65 -22.95
CA GLU A 130 -1.02 0.26 -24.19
C GLU A 130 -1.92 0.39 -25.44
N ASN A 131 -3.15 -0.10 -25.35
CA ASN A 131 -4.12 -0.09 -26.44
C ASN A 131 -5.31 0.85 -26.22
N ASN A 132 -5.18 1.81 -25.31
CA ASN A 132 -6.23 2.78 -25.01
C ASN A 132 -6.12 4.01 -25.91
N ALA A 133 -6.89 4.03 -27.01
CA ALA A 133 -6.88 5.13 -27.96
C ALA A 133 -7.39 6.47 -27.37
N ASP A 134 -8.24 6.40 -26.36
CA ASP A 134 -8.86 7.57 -25.73
C ASP A 134 -7.99 8.21 -24.65
N MET A 135 -6.89 7.56 -24.28
CA MET A 135 -5.97 8.09 -23.26
C MET A 135 -5.18 9.27 -23.80
N SER A 136 -5.14 10.37 -23.04
CA SER A 136 -4.32 11.54 -23.39
C SER A 136 -2.84 11.19 -23.48
N ALA A 137 -2.10 11.89 -24.36
CA ALA A 137 -0.68 11.66 -24.57
C ALA A 137 0.14 11.78 -23.28
N ALA A 138 -0.20 12.74 -22.40
CA ALA A 138 0.48 12.95 -21.13
C ALA A 138 0.30 11.75 -20.17
N ARG A 139 -0.93 11.18 -20.08
CA ARG A 139 -1.18 9.99 -19.24
C ARG A 139 -0.48 8.76 -19.80
N ARG A 140 -0.50 8.59 -21.12
CA ARG A 140 0.21 7.49 -21.78
C ARG A 140 1.72 7.57 -21.52
N ALA A 141 2.33 8.73 -21.70
CA ALA A 141 3.75 8.93 -21.43
C ALA A 141 4.12 8.68 -19.96
N PHE A 142 3.22 9.03 -19.03
CA PHE A 142 3.40 8.72 -17.61
C PHE A 142 3.47 7.20 -17.38
N TYR A 143 2.52 6.43 -17.87
CA TYR A 143 2.51 4.98 -17.68
C TYR A 143 3.64 4.28 -18.43
N GLU A 144 3.92 4.70 -19.66
CA GLU A 144 5.04 4.17 -20.45
C GLU A 144 6.39 4.36 -19.73
N PHE A 145 6.63 5.56 -19.20
CA PHE A 145 7.83 5.82 -18.40
C PHE A 145 7.88 4.94 -17.15
N HIS A 146 6.80 4.88 -16.38
CA HIS A 146 6.80 4.13 -15.13
C HIS A 146 6.84 2.61 -15.32
N ALA A 147 6.34 2.09 -16.42
CA ALA A 147 6.47 0.67 -16.77
C ALA A 147 7.93 0.21 -16.96
N THR A 148 8.86 1.14 -17.19
CA THR A 148 10.29 0.82 -17.27
C THR A 148 10.97 0.65 -15.92
N ILE A 149 10.34 1.10 -14.83
CA ILE A 149 10.92 1.11 -13.48
C ILE A 149 10.11 0.35 -12.43
N MET A 150 8.84 0.08 -12.70
CA MET A 150 7.96 -0.66 -11.77
C MET A 150 7.05 -1.61 -12.55
N GLU A 151 7.03 -2.87 -12.14
CA GLU A 151 6.08 -3.85 -12.65
C GLU A 151 4.69 -3.59 -12.06
N PRO A 152 3.63 -3.78 -12.85
CA PRO A 152 2.27 -3.63 -12.33
C PRO A 152 1.98 -4.64 -11.22
N TRP A 153 1.33 -4.16 -10.16
CA TRP A 153 0.74 -4.98 -9.12
C TRP A 153 -0.72 -5.24 -9.53
N ASP A 154 -0.97 -6.38 -10.13
CA ASP A 154 -2.19 -6.64 -10.85
C ASP A 154 -3.04 -7.75 -10.21
N GLY A 155 -4.35 -7.58 -10.33
CA GLY A 155 -5.37 -8.48 -9.83
C GLY A 155 -6.71 -7.76 -9.65
N PRO A 156 -7.77 -8.49 -9.30
CA PRO A 156 -9.08 -7.90 -9.00
C PRO A 156 -9.02 -7.19 -7.64
N ALA A 157 -8.47 -5.98 -7.60
CA ALA A 157 -8.16 -5.25 -6.40
C ALA A 157 -8.96 -3.96 -6.28
N ASN A 158 -9.45 -3.67 -5.07
CA ASN A 158 -9.98 -2.37 -4.67
C ASN A 158 -9.09 -1.84 -3.54
N VAL A 159 -8.38 -0.74 -3.81
CA VAL A 159 -7.42 -0.14 -2.88
C VAL A 159 -7.88 1.26 -2.52
N CYS A 160 -8.15 1.48 -1.23
CA CYS A 160 -8.31 2.80 -0.66
C CYS A 160 -7.03 3.21 0.04
N PHE A 161 -6.60 4.46 -0.11
CA PHE A 161 -5.34 4.93 0.46
C PHE A 161 -5.41 6.34 1.03
N THR A 162 -4.59 6.61 2.02
CA THR A 162 -4.40 7.95 2.60
C THR A 162 -3.07 8.07 3.33
N ASP A 163 -2.49 9.27 3.31
CA ASP A 163 -1.39 9.70 4.18
C ASP A 163 -1.87 10.68 5.27
N GLY A 164 -3.19 10.88 5.39
CA GLY A 164 -3.81 11.85 6.29
C GLY A 164 -3.98 13.25 5.70
N SER A 165 -3.48 13.50 4.47
CA SER A 165 -3.67 14.76 3.73
C SER A 165 -4.41 14.55 2.40
N VAL A 166 -4.23 13.42 1.79
CA VAL A 166 -4.97 12.99 0.59
C VAL A 166 -5.67 11.67 0.83
N ILE A 167 -6.72 11.42 0.06
CA ILE A 167 -7.47 10.16 0.01
C ILE A 167 -7.74 9.78 -1.44
N GLY A 168 -7.68 8.51 -1.73
CA GLY A 168 -8.08 7.93 -3.00
C GLY A 168 -8.51 6.49 -2.86
#